data_10bb0fba6b66a4a9300b6d3038a47795
#
_entry.id   10bb0fba6b66a4a9300b6d3038a47795
#
_cell.length_a   1.000
_cell.length_b   1.000
_cell.length_c   1.000
_cell.angle_alpha   90.00
_cell.angle_beta   90.00
_cell.angle_gamma   90.00
#
_symmetry.space_group_name_H-M   'P 1'
#
loop_
_entity.id
_entity.type
_entity.pdbx_description
1 polymer ?
#
loop_
_entity_poly.entity_id
_entity_poly.type
_entity_poly.pdbx_seq_one_letter_code
_entity_poly.pdbx_strand_id
1 'polypeptide(L)'
;MLIPLNSYHQNTKHSYNSIRMNPNRVNWNNPPNKFKFYSKDYKRVDLNSQNENYNFLYLISGISVKKTYPDAEYYLRINPSAGALYPNELYFQVRNISGFENGIYHLEVGSSRAVLLQKLEINEGIEELLDLSYSVDGFIFF
;
A
#
# COMPACT_ATOMS: atom_id res chain seq x y z
N MET A 1 -27.47 19.26 8.06
CA MET A 1 -27.41 19.44 9.53
C MET A 1 -25.99 19.07 9.97
N LEU A 2 -25.17 20.04 10.35
CA LEU A 2 -23.80 19.80 10.81
C LEU A 2 -23.85 19.22 12.22
N ILE A 3 -23.32 18.01 12.41
CA ILE A 3 -23.18 17.42 13.72
C ILE A 3 -22.07 18.20 14.47
N PRO A 4 -22.32 18.74 15.67
CA PRO A 4 -21.29 19.44 16.41
C PRO A 4 -20.09 18.51 16.67
N LEU A 5 -18.84 19.02 16.55
CA LEU A 5 -17.60 18.25 16.68
C LEU A 5 -17.56 17.42 17.98
N ASN A 6 -18.06 17.98 19.07
CA ASN A 6 -18.13 17.30 20.38
C ASN A 6 -19.08 16.09 20.37
N SER A 7 -20.20 16.14 19.63
CA SER A 7 -21.13 14.99 19.56
C SER A 7 -20.56 13.88 18.69
N TYR A 8 -19.81 14.18 17.62
CA TYR A 8 -19.12 13.18 16.83
C TYR A 8 -18.11 12.38 17.68
N HIS A 9 -17.26 13.10 18.41
CA HIS A 9 -16.26 12.44 19.26
C HIS A 9 -16.90 11.56 20.32
N GLN A 10 -17.96 12.00 21.00
CA GLN A 10 -18.64 11.21 22.00
C GLN A 10 -19.36 9.99 21.40
N ASN A 11 -19.96 10.14 20.22
CA ASN A 11 -20.69 9.04 19.57
C ASN A 11 -19.77 7.98 18.94
N THR A 12 -18.55 8.36 18.58
CA THR A 12 -17.56 7.44 17.96
C THR A 12 -16.55 6.88 18.95
N LYS A 13 -16.53 7.40 20.19
CA LYS A 13 -15.62 6.93 21.24
C LYS A 13 -15.99 5.54 21.69
N HIS A 14 -15.07 4.60 21.54
CA HIS A 14 -15.24 3.25 22.06
C HIS A 14 -14.94 3.19 23.56
N SER A 15 -15.85 2.58 24.33
CA SER A 15 -15.60 2.16 25.70
C SER A 15 -15.26 0.67 25.74
N TYR A 16 -14.69 0.19 26.84
CA TYR A 16 -14.44 -1.24 27.05
C TYR A 16 -15.69 -2.10 26.82
N ASN A 17 -16.84 -1.64 27.31
CA ASN A 17 -18.11 -2.34 27.14
C ASN A 17 -18.62 -2.28 25.70
N SER A 18 -18.49 -1.14 25.01
CA SER A 18 -18.94 -1.02 23.60
C SER A 18 -18.15 -1.93 22.68
N ILE A 19 -16.85 -2.13 22.93
CA ILE A 19 -16.02 -3.05 22.16
C ILE A 19 -16.41 -4.51 22.41
N ARG A 20 -16.66 -4.89 23.67
CA ARG A 20 -17.03 -6.28 24.02
C ARG A 20 -18.44 -6.67 23.57
N MET A 21 -19.38 -5.73 23.64
CA MET A 21 -20.78 -5.95 23.28
C MET A 21 -21.08 -5.67 21.81
N ASN A 22 -20.10 -5.22 21.03
CA ASN A 22 -20.31 -4.94 19.61
C ASN A 22 -20.62 -6.24 18.86
N PRO A 23 -21.84 -6.38 18.30
CA PRO A 23 -22.23 -7.55 17.50
C PRO A 23 -21.48 -7.62 16.16
N ASN A 24 -20.94 -6.50 15.69
CA ASN A 24 -20.21 -6.41 14.43
C ASN A 24 -18.78 -6.93 14.61
N ARG A 25 -18.64 -8.23 14.78
CA ARG A 25 -17.33 -8.89 14.78
C ARG A 25 -16.87 -9.13 13.34
N VAL A 26 -15.56 -9.01 13.14
CA VAL A 26 -14.96 -9.36 11.84
C VAL A 26 -15.27 -10.84 11.55
N ASN A 27 -15.86 -11.09 10.39
CA ASN A 27 -16.10 -12.46 9.93
C ASN A 27 -14.78 -13.04 9.39
N TRP A 28 -14.10 -13.81 10.20
CA TRP A 28 -12.83 -14.46 9.83
C TRP A 28 -13.00 -15.64 8.88
N ASN A 29 -14.22 -16.08 8.60
CA ASN A 29 -14.48 -17.15 7.62
C ASN A 29 -14.29 -16.69 6.18
N ASN A 30 -14.32 -15.38 5.95
CA ASN A 30 -14.07 -14.79 4.64
C ASN A 30 -13.19 -13.53 4.80
N PRO A 31 -11.91 -13.67 5.14
CA PRO A 31 -11.02 -12.54 5.30
C PRO A 31 -10.76 -11.87 3.94
N PRO A 32 -10.51 -10.56 3.90
CA PRO A 32 -10.09 -9.90 2.68
C PRO A 32 -8.77 -10.47 2.17
N ASN A 33 -8.52 -10.32 0.86
CA ASN A 33 -7.26 -10.74 0.27
C ASN A 33 -6.08 -10.03 0.96
N LYS A 34 -5.08 -10.81 1.37
CA LYS A 34 -3.90 -10.30 2.08
C LYS A 34 -3.02 -9.39 1.22
N PHE A 35 -3.04 -9.63 -0.09
CA PHE A 35 -2.20 -8.91 -1.05
C PHE A 35 -2.99 -8.63 -2.32
N LYS A 36 -2.68 -7.49 -2.94
CA LYS A 36 -3.17 -7.14 -4.26
C LYS A 36 -2.17 -7.66 -5.30
N PHE A 37 -2.69 -8.33 -6.33
CA PHE A 37 -1.93 -8.81 -7.48
C PHE A 37 -2.56 -8.33 -8.77
N TYR A 38 -1.72 -8.07 -9.75
CA TYR A 38 -2.12 -7.75 -11.12
C TYR A 38 -1.91 -8.94 -12.06
N SER A 39 -2.53 -8.90 -13.24
CA SER A 39 -2.35 -9.93 -14.28
C SER A 39 -0.86 -10.15 -14.58
N LYS A 40 -0.52 -11.37 -15.00
CA LYS A 40 0.87 -11.74 -15.35
C LYS A 40 1.42 -10.97 -16.55
N ASP A 41 0.55 -10.37 -17.37
CA ASP A 41 0.92 -9.61 -18.56
C ASP A 41 1.60 -8.27 -18.26
N TYR A 42 1.43 -7.76 -17.03
CA TYR A 42 2.10 -6.54 -16.59
C TYR A 42 3.59 -6.76 -16.38
N LYS A 43 4.41 -5.81 -16.86
CA LYS A 43 5.85 -5.81 -16.62
C LYS A 43 6.15 -5.64 -15.14
N ARG A 44 7.17 -6.35 -14.67
CA ARG A 44 7.60 -6.33 -13.26
C ARG A 44 9.08 -6.07 -13.14
N VAL A 45 9.45 -5.34 -12.09
CA VAL A 45 10.81 -5.14 -11.63
C VAL A 45 10.97 -5.83 -10.28
N ASP A 46 11.92 -6.75 -10.18
CA ASP A 46 12.21 -7.43 -8.91
C ASP A 46 12.90 -6.47 -7.93
N LEU A 47 12.40 -6.44 -6.69
CA LEU A 47 12.91 -5.59 -5.59
C LEU A 47 13.64 -6.45 -4.54
N ASN A 48 14.10 -7.63 -4.92
CA ASN A 48 14.79 -8.53 -4.02
C ASN A 48 16.24 -8.08 -3.77
N SER A 49 16.93 -8.78 -2.86
CA SER A 49 18.28 -8.49 -2.38
C SER A 49 19.39 -8.41 -3.45
N GLN A 50 19.12 -8.81 -4.67
CA GLN A 50 20.08 -8.69 -5.77
C GLN A 50 20.14 -7.29 -6.38
N ASN A 51 19.13 -6.45 -6.08
CA ASN A 51 19.07 -5.06 -6.53
C ASN A 51 19.04 -4.11 -5.33
N GLU A 52 20.18 -3.98 -4.64
CA GLU A 52 20.33 -3.17 -3.42
C GLU A 52 19.89 -1.73 -3.60
N ASN A 53 20.01 -1.19 -4.81
CA ASN A 53 19.64 0.19 -5.11
C ASN A 53 18.15 0.50 -4.93
N TYR A 54 17.28 -0.52 -4.93
CA TYR A 54 15.82 -0.32 -4.87
C TYR A 54 15.15 -1.03 -3.68
N ASN A 55 15.92 -1.64 -2.80
CA ASN A 55 15.40 -2.27 -1.59
C ASN A 55 14.59 -1.30 -0.73
N PHE A 56 14.92 -0.01 -0.75
CA PHE A 56 14.20 1.00 0.01
C PHE A 56 12.71 1.07 -0.37
N LEU A 57 12.34 0.79 -1.61
CA LEU A 57 10.94 0.74 -2.05
C LEU A 57 10.16 -0.32 -1.27
N TYR A 58 10.76 -1.49 -1.07
CA TYR A 58 10.15 -2.54 -0.27
C TYR A 58 10.09 -2.18 1.22
N LEU A 59 11.07 -1.41 1.72
CA LEU A 59 11.11 -0.94 3.11
C LEU A 59 10.01 0.08 3.44
N ILE A 60 9.34 0.67 2.46
CA ILE A 60 8.22 1.59 2.71
C ILE A 60 6.97 0.81 3.17
N SER A 61 6.64 -0.32 2.54
CA SER A 61 5.39 -1.05 2.82
C SER A 61 5.53 -2.57 2.73
N GLY A 62 6.75 -3.10 2.71
CA GLY A 62 7.01 -4.53 2.60
C GLY A 62 6.61 -5.33 3.84
N ILE A 63 6.78 -6.65 3.77
CA ILE A 63 6.52 -7.57 4.88
C ILE A 63 7.67 -7.48 5.87
N SER A 64 7.36 -7.10 7.10
CA SER A 64 8.32 -7.07 8.21
C SER A 64 8.40 -8.41 8.94
N VAL A 65 7.27 -9.10 9.10
CA VAL A 65 7.19 -10.38 9.80
C VAL A 65 6.11 -11.26 9.19
N LYS A 66 6.42 -12.55 9.01
CA LYS A 66 5.44 -13.60 8.75
C LYS A 66 5.25 -14.41 10.03
N LYS A 67 4.02 -14.54 10.51
CA LYS A 67 3.64 -15.42 11.62
C LYS A 67 2.80 -16.57 11.09
N THR A 68 3.20 -17.79 11.38
CA THR A 68 2.49 -19.00 10.98
C THR A 68 1.85 -19.65 12.20
N TYR A 69 0.56 -19.92 12.11
CA TYR A 69 -0.24 -20.67 13.08
C TYR A 69 -0.76 -21.93 12.40
N PRO A 70 -1.26 -22.95 13.14
CA PRO A 70 -1.75 -24.19 12.54
C PRO A 70 -2.77 -23.99 11.42
N ASP A 71 -3.68 -22.99 11.58
CA ASP A 71 -4.79 -22.79 10.66
C ASP A 71 -4.69 -21.46 9.87
N ALA A 72 -3.63 -20.65 10.07
CA ALA A 72 -3.54 -19.35 9.45
C ALA A 72 -2.12 -18.80 9.35
N GLU A 73 -1.88 -17.99 8.33
CA GLU A 73 -0.68 -17.19 8.18
C GLU A 73 -1.02 -15.71 8.28
N TYR A 74 -0.26 -14.97 9.09
CA TYR A 74 -0.36 -13.52 9.24
C TYR A 74 0.91 -12.87 8.71
N TYR A 75 0.72 -11.80 7.96
CA TYR A 75 1.81 -11.00 7.41
C TYR A 75 1.72 -9.60 8.01
N LEU A 76 2.74 -9.20 8.74
CA LEU A 76 2.86 -7.84 9.25
C LEU A 76 3.68 -7.03 8.25
N ARG A 77 3.16 -5.87 7.85
CA ARG A 77 3.88 -4.93 6.98
C ARG A 77 4.64 -3.91 7.83
N ILE A 78 5.56 -3.20 7.20
CA ILE A 78 6.35 -2.13 7.84
C ILE A 78 5.45 -0.95 8.22
N ASN A 79 4.52 -0.57 7.33
CA ASN A 79 3.53 0.46 7.63
C ASN A 79 2.49 -0.05 8.65
N PRO A 80 2.05 0.80 9.62
CA PRO A 80 1.06 0.40 10.61
C PRO A 80 -0.33 0.20 9.99
N SER A 81 -1.11 -0.73 10.57
CA SER A 81 -2.50 -0.94 10.18
C SER A 81 -3.32 -1.49 11.34
N ALA A 82 -4.51 -0.96 11.54
CA ALA A 82 -5.47 -1.48 12.51
C ALA A 82 -5.87 -2.91 12.13
N GLY A 83 -5.72 -3.85 13.08
CA GLY A 83 -6.05 -5.26 12.87
C GLY A 83 -5.16 -5.99 11.86
N ALA A 84 -4.05 -5.40 11.42
CA ALA A 84 -3.16 -5.93 10.39
C ALA A 84 -3.89 -6.25 9.06
N LEU A 85 -4.90 -5.46 8.71
CA LEU A 85 -5.68 -5.63 7.48
C LEU A 85 -5.05 -4.96 6.26
N TYR A 86 -4.21 -3.95 6.47
CA TYR A 86 -3.43 -3.23 5.44
C TYR A 86 -4.25 -2.82 4.21
N PRO A 87 -5.30 -1.98 4.37
CA PRO A 87 -6.13 -1.55 3.25
C PRO A 87 -5.40 -0.61 2.30
N ASN A 88 -4.29 -0.02 2.75
CA ASN A 88 -3.49 0.91 1.94
C ASN A 88 -2.51 0.13 1.06
N GLU A 89 -2.45 0.52 -0.20
CA GLU A 89 -1.49 0.01 -1.17
C GLU A 89 -0.58 1.14 -1.63
N LEU A 90 0.69 0.85 -1.88
CA LEU A 90 1.67 1.83 -2.30
C LEU A 90 1.75 1.90 -3.82
N TYR A 91 1.49 3.10 -4.35
CA TYR A 91 1.74 3.45 -5.74
C TYR A 91 2.86 4.48 -5.82
N PHE A 92 3.58 4.48 -6.92
CA PHE A 92 4.63 5.45 -7.14
C PHE A 92 4.90 5.68 -8.62
N GLN A 93 5.23 6.91 -8.96
CA GLN A 93 5.77 7.28 -10.26
C GLN A 93 7.27 7.11 -10.26
N VAL A 94 7.81 6.64 -11.37
CA VAL A 94 9.25 6.58 -11.64
C VAL A 94 9.57 7.36 -12.90
N ARG A 95 10.62 8.18 -12.86
CA ARG A 95 11.15 8.90 -14.01
C ARG A 95 12.67 8.92 -13.99
N ASN A 96 13.28 8.60 -15.15
CA ASN A 96 14.74 8.63 -15.37
C ASN A 96 15.56 7.83 -14.36
N ILE A 97 15.05 6.69 -13.90
CA ILE A 97 15.74 5.78 -12.98
C ILE A 97 16.20 4.54 -13.73
N SER A 98 17.48 4.24 -13.66
CA SER A 98 18.06 3.03 -14.27
C SER A 98 17.35 1.77 -13.76
N GLY A 99 17.01 0.83 -14.64
CA GLY A 99 16.30 -0.40 -14.30
C GLY A 99 14.78 -0.28 -14.24
N PHE A 100 14.23 0.94 -14.38
CA PHE A 100 12.81 1.19 -14.51
C PHE A 100 12.49 1.85 -15.86
N GLU A 101 11.32 1.56 -16.40
CA GLU A 101 10.70 2.41 -17.41
C GLU A 101 10.03 3.60 -16.74
N ASN A 102 9.94 4.74 -17.43
CA ASN A 102 9.14 5.86 -16.93
C ASN A 102 7.68 5.43 -16.83
N GLY A 103 7.06 5.59 -15.66
CA GLY A 103 5.70 5.09 -15.49
C GLY A 103 5.17 5.13 -14.07
N ILE A 104 3.91 4.70 -13.94
CA ILE A 104 3.22 4.50 -12.69
C ILE A 104 3.33 3.02 -12.29
N TYR A 105 3.75 2.78 -11.08
CA TYR A 105 3.96 1.46 -10.52
C TYR A 105 3.11 1.22 -9.27
N HIS A 106 2.83 -0.05 -9.02
CA HIS A 106 2.29 -0.56 -7.75
C HIS A 106 3.34 -1.44 -7.07
N LEU A 107 3.52 -1.29 -5.77
CA LEU A 107 4.32 -2.21 -4.97
C LEU A 107 3.52 -3.49 -4.69
N GLU A 108 3.77 -4.55 -5.44
CA GLU A 108 3.18 -5.87 -5.22
C GLU A 108 3.91 -6.57 -4.07
N VAL A 109 3.45 -6.30 -2.85
CA VAL A 109 4.12 -6.69 -1.60
C VAL A 109 4.32 -8.21 -1.49
N GLY A 110 3.31 -8.99 -1.90
CA GLY A 110 3.35 -10.45 -1.79
C GLY A 110 4.41 -11.11 -2.68
N SER A 111 4.85 -10.46 -3.75
CA SER A 111 5.88 -10.96 -4.67
C SER A 111 7.21 -10.21 -4.57
N SER A 112 7.29 -9.15 -3.74
CA SER A 112 8.44 -8.24 -3.65
C SER A 112 8.80 -7.62 -5.00
N ARG A 113 7.81 -7.13 -5.75
CA ARG A 113 7.97 -6.59 -7.10
C ARG A 113 7.29 -5.25 -7.25
N ALA A 114 7.84 -4.43 -8.13
CA ALA A 114 7.18 -3.25 -8.68
C ALA A 114 6.49 -3.62 -10.00
N VAL A 115 5.19 -3.43 -10.08
CA VAL A 115 4.37 -3.73 -11.26
C VAL A 115 4.12 -2.44 -12.02
N LEU A 116 4.57 -2.37 -13.28
CA LEU A 116 4.31 -1.23 -14.15
C LEU A 116 2.84 -1.26 -14.61
N LEU A 117 2.07 -0.29 -14.16
CA LEU A 117 0.64 -0.17 -14.48
C LEU A 117 0.40 0.69 -15.72
N GLN A 118 1.17 1.76 -15.85
CA GLN A 118 1.05 2.71 -16.95
C GLN A 118 2.42 3.26 -17.30
N LYS A 119 2.79 3.22 -18.57
CA LYS A 119 3.95 3.96 -19.10
C LYS A 119 3.59 5.43 -19.18
N LEU A 120 4.58 6.27 -18.92
CA LEU A 120 4.45 7.71 -19.01
C LEU A 120 5.40 8.23 -20.11
N GLU A 121 4.88 9.14 -20.94
CA GLU A 121 5.70 9.93 -21.84
C GLU A 121 6.46 11.03 -21.08
N ILE A 122 7.38 11.71 -21.75
CA ILE A 122 8.32 12.66 -21.11
C ILE A 122 7.59 13.77 -20.35
N ASN A 123 6.43 14.20 -20.83
CA ASN A 123 5.65 15.32 -20.28
C ASN A 123 4.42 14.86 -19.49
N GLU A 124 4.24 13.55 -19.28
CA GLU A 124 3.13 13.00 -18.52
C GLU A 124 3.59 12.64 -17.10
N GLY A 125 2.72 12.84 -16.12
CA GLY A 125 3.00 12.44 -14.76
C GLY A 125 2.00 12.97 -13.75
N ILE A 126 2.12 12.56 -12.51
CA ILE A 126 1.27 13.02 -11.42
C ILE A 126 1.61 14.44 -10.98
N GLU A 127 2.73 15.01 -11.47
CA GLU A 127 3.12 16.38 -11.20
C GLU A 127 2.03 17.38 -11.61
N GLU A 128 1.33 17.10 -12.72
CA GLU A 128 0.20 17.91 -13.17
C GLU A 128 -0.94 17.93 -12.14
N LEU A 129 -1.22 16.79 -11.50
CA LEU A 129 -2.24 16.68 -10.45
C LEU A 129 -1.81 17.36 -9.14
N LEU A 130 -0.51 17.56 -8.96
CA LEU A 130 0.07 18.23 -7.79
C LEU A 130 0.32 19.72 -8.05
N ASP A 131 -0.15 20.26 -9.19
CA ASP A 131 0.08 21.66 -9.62
C ASP A 131 1.57 22.05 -9.66
N LEU A 132 2.43 21.08 -10.03
CA LEU A 132 3.86 21.32 -10.21
C LEU A 132 4.14 21.71 -11.67
N SER A 133 4.85 22.80 -11.85
CA SER A 133 5.22 23.34 -13.18
C SER A 133 6.46 22.67 -13.77
N TYR A 134 7.03 21.66 -13.11
CA TYR A 134 8.26 20.97 -13.52
C TYR A 134 8.13 19.47 -13.30
N SER A 135 8.81 18.68 -14.11
CA SER A 135 8.93 17.23 -13.96
C SER A 135 9.95 16.87 -12.88
N VAL A 136 9.66 15.83 -12.10
CA VAL A 136 10.55 15.32 -11.07
C VAL A 136 11.23 14.05 -11.55
N ASP A 137 12.56 14.06 -11.64
CA ASP A 137 13.34 12.84 -11.83
C ASP A 137 13.47 12.08 -10.53
N GLY A 138 13.19 10.78 -10.54
CA GLY A 138 13.21 9.95 -9.35
C GLY A 138 11.90 9.24 -9.07
N PHE A 139 11.52 9.20 -7.80
CA PHE A 139 10.31 8.54 -7.31
C PHE A 139 9.36 9.53 -6.66
N ILE A 140 8.08 9.49 -7.03
CA ILE A 140 7.00 10.21 -6.33
C ILE A 140 6.03 9.15 -5.80
N PHE A 141 5.80 9.12 -4.49
CA PHE A 141 4.93 8.14 -3.82
C PHE A 141 3.54 8.72 -3.53
N PHE A 142 2.50 7.87 -3.66
CA PHE A 142 1.11 8.23 -3.37
C PHE A 142 0.24 7.01 -3.01
#